data_3f75c98fb3e1af90aec64e5e5d359dc0
#
_entry.id   3f75c98fb3e1af90aec64e5e5d359dc0
#
_cell.length_a   1.000
_cell.length_b   1.000
_cell.length_c   1.000
_cell.angle_alpha   90.00
_cell.angle_beta   90.00
_cell.angle_gamma   90.00
#
_symmetry.space_group_name_H-M   'P 1'
#
loop_
_entity.id
_entity.type
_entity.pdbx_description
1 polymer ?
#
loop_
_entity_poly.entity_id
_entity_poly.type
_entity_poly.pdbx_seq_one_letter_code
_entity_poly.pdbx_strand_id
1 'polypeptide(L)'
;MAEGISGPGFYPQPNEWTCGPFALKHALLALGRMVDVKQLASTAKTHWWSGTDEIQLARAAREFECDLVLERRSDPEQARRLLVQYLKDQTPVLLCVDEWTHWITVLRSEDRRFVVVDSNDDPLLSVRTWPQLRNWWRYHDVDYSKDDPPVLYDLMAVTPRFRTTIKADFSVERVKFLRRPENRRLALHWNEYVEDLLEICRPPSVRIAQPLSMGEFLRRHAELLMTRVVYWHGDVNRDEVARVLRDLRFVSETYGLVIPASMSRRALADLAILVSLWACADRGVDGMFGAHGATSHGNGRKRNGRANGRRH
;
A
#
# COMPACT_ATOMS: atom_id res chain seq x y z
N MET A 1 -2.61 -22.21 -10.43
CA MET A 1 -3.61 -21.16 -10.72
C MET A 1 -3.72 -20.28 -9.49
N ALA A 2 -3.53 -18.98 -9.65
CA ALA A 2 -3.41 -18.04 -8.55
C ALA A 2 -4.79 -17.64 -8.00
N GLU A 3 -5.46 -18.57 -7.33
CA GLU A 3 -6.61 -18.25 -6.49
C GLU A 3 -6.08 -17.67 -5.18
N GLY A 4 -6.38 -16.41 -4.91
CA GLY A 4 -6.02 -15.73 -3.66
C GLY A 4 -5.18 -14.45 -3.79
N ILE A 5 -4.67 -14.11 -4.97
CA ILE A 5 -3.92 -12.85 -5.16
C ILE A 5 -4.91 -11.76 -5.56
N SER A 6 -5.73 -11.28 -4.66
CA SER A 6 -6.55 -10.10 -4.92
C SER A 6 -6.62 -9.27 -3.65
N GLY A 7 -5.97 -8.16 -3.68
CA GLY A 7 -6.07 -7.16 -2.64
C GLY A 7 -5.72 -5.80 -3.19
N PRO A 8 -6.68 -4.90 -3.38
CA PRO A 8 -6.38 -3.49 -3.52
C PRO A 8 -5.73 -2.98 -2.23
N GLY A 9 -4.79 -2.02 -2.32
CA GLY A 9 -4.12 -1.46 -1.16
C GLY A 9 -2.90 -2.23 -0.65
N PHE A 10 -2.66 -2.13 0.65
CA PHE A 10 -1.50 -2.72 1.33
C PHE A 10 -1.85 -4.10 1.88
N TYR A 11 -1.75 -5.13 1.04
CA TYR A 11 -2.00 -6.52 1.42
C TYR A 11 -0.71 -7.33 1.50
N PRO A 12 -0.61 -8.30 2.42
CA PRO A 12 0.50 -9.23 2.44
C PRO A 12 0.49 -10.14 1.21
N GLN A 13 1.68 -10.51 0.77
CA GLN A 13 1.81 -11.50 -0.31
C GLN A 13 1.27 -12.86 0.14
N PRO A 14 0.59 -13.59 -0.75
CA PRO A 14 -0.04 -14.88 -0.39
C PRO A 14 0.96 -16.03 -0.35
N ASN A 15 2.17 -15.86 -0.86
CA ASN A 15 3.20 -16.88 -1.00
C ASN A 15 4.59 -16.26 -1.18
N GLU A 16 5.64 -17.06 -1.05
CA GLU A 16 7.04 -16.60 -1.02
C GLU A 16 7.55 -16.08 -2.37
N TRP A 17 6.93 -16.43 -3.51
CA TRP A 17 7.44 -16.09 -4.85
C TRP A 17 6.81 -14.85 -5.49
N THR A 18 5.86 -14.21 -4.82
CA THR A 18 5.18 -13.01 -5.37
C THR A 18 5.72 -11.68 -4.85
N CYS A 19 6.82 -11.68 -4.10
CA CYS A 19 7.42 -10.45 -3.54
C CYS A 19 7.73 -9.39 -4.61
N GLY A 20 8.26 -9.79 -5.78
CA GLY A 20 8.58 -8.87 -6.87
C GLY A 20 7.37 -8.10 -7.42
N PRO A 21 6.29 -8.76 -7.86
CA PRO A 21 5.06 -8.09 -8.27
C PRO A 21 4.44 -7.20 -7.17
N PHE A 22 4.48 -7.63 -5.91
CA PHE A 22 4.00 -6.81 -4.80
C PHE A 22 4.87 -5.57 -4.58
N ALA A 23 6.20 -5.71 -4.63
CA ALA A 23 7.09 -4.56 -4.53
C ALA A 23 6.83 -3.55 -5.66
N LEU A 24 6.71 -4.00 -6.91
CA LEU A 24 6.40 -3.13 -8.04
C LEU A 24 5.01 -2.48 -7.89
N LYS A 25 3.99 -3.21 -7.44
CA LYS A 25 2.66 -2.66 -7.13
C LYS A 25 2.74 -1.49 -6.15
N HIS A 26 3.49 -1.63 -5.05
CA HIS A 26 3.61 -0.58 -4.04
C HIS A 26 4.35 0.65 -4.57
N ALA A 27 5.34 0.46 -5.44
CA ALA A 27 6.01 1.56 -6.13
C ALA A 27 5.05 2.32 -7.07
N LEU A 28 4.26 1.60 -7.88
CA LEU A 28 3.25 2.18 -8.76
C LEU A 28 2.17 2.93 -7.98
N LEU A 29 1.70 2.36 -6.86
CA LEU A 29 0.75 3.00 -5.95
C LEU A 29 1.29 4.34 -5.45
N ALA A 30 2.56 4.42 -5.06
CA ALA A 30 3.19 5.68 -4.65
C ALA A 30 3.26 6.71 -5.80
N LEU A 31 3.33 6.24 -7.04
CA LEU A 31 3.26 7.08 -8.25
C LEU A 31 1.81 7.39 -8.69
N GLY A 32 0.81 7.01 -7.89
CA GLY A 32 -0.60 7.25 -8.18
C GLY A 32 -1.20 6.34 -9.25
N ARG A 33 -0.57 5.18 -9.50
CA ARG A 33 -1.07 4.13 -10.40
C ARG A 33 -1.60 2.97 -9.57
N MET A 34 -2.93 2.80 -9.56
CA MET A 34 -3.60 1.67 -8.93
C MET A 34 -3.59 0.50 -9.91
N VAL A 35 -2.87 -0.57 -9.57
CA VAL A 35 -2.66 -1.72 -10.45
C VAL A 35 -2.98 -3.01 -9.73
N ASP A 36 -3.64 -3.92 -10.41
CA ASP A 36 -3.89 -5.27 -9.91
C ASP A 36 -2.57 -6.08 -9.93
N VAL A 37 -2.23 -6.63 -8.76
CA VAL A 37 -1.02 -7.45 -8.61
C VAL A 37 -1.06 -8.74 -9.43
N LYS A 38 -2.24 -9.28 -9.75
CA LYS A 38 -2.38 -10.45 -10.64
C LYS A 38 -1.93 -10.11 -12.05
N GLN A 39 -2.30 -8.92 -12.53
CA GLN A 39 -1.87 -8.43 -13.83
C GLN A 39 -0.34 -8.26 -13.84
N LEU A 40 0.24 -7.66 -12.78
CA LEU A 40 1.68 -7.52 -12.64
C LEU A 40 2.39 -8.87 -12.64
N ALA A 41 1.93 -9.84 -11.84
CA ALA A 41 2.52 -11.16 -11.74
C ALA A 41 2.44 -11.92 -13.07
N SER A 42 1.32 -11.80 -13.79
CA SER A 42 1.14 -12.38 -15.12
C SER A 42 2.09 -11.75 -16.15
N THR A 43 2.20 -10.43 -16.18
CA THR A 43 3.09 -9.70 -17.11
C THR A 43 4.56 -9.98 -16.81
N ALA A 44 4.93 -10.05 -15.54
CA ALA A 44 6.27 -10.43 -15.08
C ALA A 44 6.58 -11.91 -15.34
N LYS A 45 5.58 -12.74 -15.67
CA LYS A 45 5.75 -14.20 -15.76
C LYS A 45 6.35 -14.79 -14.49
N THR A 46 5.82 -14.37 -13.34
CA THR A 46 6.28 -14.82 -12.02
C THR A 46 6.12 -16.33 -11.89
N HIS A 47 7.18 -17.01 -11.46
CA HIS A 47 7.20 -18.47 -11.34
C HIS A 47 7.23 -18.88 -9.86
N TRP A 48 6.55 -19.97 -9.54
CA TRP A 48 6.45 -20.49 -8.18
C TRP A 48 7.79 -21.04 -7.62
N TRP A 49 8.75 -21.41 -8.50
CA TRP A 49 10.05 -21.97 -8.09
C TRP A 49 11.21 -20.97 -8.13
N SER A 50 11.07 -19.82 -8.84
CA SER A 50 12.15 -18.85 -9.01
C SER A 50 11.74 -17.42 -8.67
N GLY A 51 10.45 -17.20 -8.35
CA GLY A 51 9.95 -15.86 -8.13
C GLY A 51 9.95 -14.98 -9.38
N THR A 52 10.48 -13.77 -9.25
CA THR A 52 10.56 -12.78 -10.32
C THR A 52 11.93 -12.09 -10.27
N ASP A 53 12.68 -12.17 -11.35
CA ASP A 53 13.97 -11.50 -11.50
C ASP A 53 13.82 -10.03 -11.96
N GLU A 54 14.94 -9.31 -12.00
CA GLU A 54 14.98 -7.90 -12.39
C GLU A 54 14.55 -7.65 -13.84
N ILE A 55 14.83 -8.57 -14.76
CA ILE A 55 14.44 -8.46 -16.18
C ILE A 55 12.93 -8.61 -16.33
N GLN A 56 12.36 -9.57 -15.61
CA GLN A 56 10.93 -9.81 -15.56
C GLN A 56 10.19 -8.61 -14.94
N LEU A 57 10.71 -8.05 -13.83
CA LEU A 57 10.18 -6.82 -13.22
C LEU A 57 10.26 -5.63 -14.18
N ALA A 58 11.40 -5.44 -14.88
CA ALA A 58 11.56 -4.36 -15.84
C ALA A 58 10.56 -4.48 -17.00
N ARG A 59 10.29 -5.71 -17.47
CA ARG A 59 9.26 -5.97 -18.49
C ARG A 59 7.88 -5.59 -17.97
N ALA A 60 7.52 -6.03 -16.76
CA ALA A 60 6.24 -5.68 -16.15
C ALA A 60 6.09 -4.17 -15.96
N ALA A 61 7.13 -3.48 -15.46
CA ALA A 61 7.10 -2.04 -15.28
C ALA A 61 6.83 -1.28 -16.58
N ARG A 62 7.39 -1.73 -17.71
CA ARG A 62 7.20 -1.11 -19.03
C ARG A 62 5.75 -1.16 -19.52
N GLU A 63 5.02 -2.24 -19.24
CA GLU A 63 3.59 -2.33 -19.57
C GLU A 63 2.76 -1.28 -18.79
N PHE A 64 3.26 -0.84 -17.64
CA PHE A 64 2.66 0.24 -16.85
C PHE A 64 3.36 1.60 -17.05
N GLU A 65 4.02 1.77 -18.20
CA GLU A 65 4.70 3.01 -18.61
C GLU A 65 5.76 3.48 -17.61
N CYS A 66 6.48 2.55 -16.97
CA CYS A 66 7.62 2.84 -16.11
C CYS A 66 8.87 2.11 -16.61
N ASP A 67 10.02 2.73 -16.42
CA ASP A 67 11.31 2.07 -16.57
C ASP A 67 11.88 1.71 -15.19
N LEU A 68 12.55 0.57 -15.08
CA LEU A 68 13.38 0.24 -13.94
C LEU A 68 14.84 0.59 -14.28
N VAL A 69 15.40 1.54 -13.52
CA VAL A 69 16.80 1.93 -13.66
C VAL A 69 17.61 1.16 -12.63
N LEU A 70 18.35 0.16 -13.11
CA LEU A 70 19.23 -0.65 -12.28
C LEU A 70 20.54 0.08 -11.99
N GLU A 71 20.90 0.20 -10.74
CA GLU A 71 22.14 0.78 -10.26
C GLU A 71 22.78 -0.15 -9.23
N ARG A 72 24.09 -0.39 -9.37
CA ARG A 72 24.90 -1.23 -8.47
C ARG A 72 26.02 -0.43 -7.85
N ARG A 73 26.25 -0.63 -6.55
CA ARG A 73 27.38 -0.06 -5.81
C ARG A 73 27.98 -1.11 -4.87
N SER A 74 29.29 -1.02 -4.66
CA SER A 74 29.99 -1.82 -3.65
C SER A 74 30.20 -1.04 -2.34
N ASP A 75 30.28 0.28 -2.41
CA ASP A 75 30.38 1.15 -1.24
C ASP A 75 29.01 1.48 -0.66
N PRO A 76 28.73 1.13 0.62
CA PRO A 76 27.42 1.32 1.24
C PRO A 76 26.99 2.79 1.34
N GLU A 77 27.93 3.73 1.52
CA GLU A 77 27.59 5.13 1.62
C GLU A 77 27.28 5.76 0.23
N GLN A 78 27.92 5.26 -0.83
CA GLN A 78 27.53 5.62 -2.19
C GLN A 78 26.15 5.09 -2.53
N ALA A 79 25.87 3.84 -2.19
CA ALA A 79 24.54 3.21 -2.34
C ALA A 79 23.47 4.03 -1.59
N ARG A 80 23.75 4.41 -0.33
CA ARG A 80 22.86 5.24 0.47
C ARG A 80 22.58 6.61 -0.16
N ARG A 81 23.63 7.30 -0.62
CA ARG A 81 23.48 8.62 -1.27
C ARG A 81 22.62 8.54 -2.51
N LEU A 82 22.83 7.51 -3.33
CA LEU A 82 22.05 7.29 -4.55
C LEU A 82 20.58 6.97 -4.24
N LEU A 83 20.33 6.07 -3.30
CA LEU A 83 18.98 5.76 -2.81
C LEU A 83 18.28 7.03 -2.30
N VAL A 84 18.93 7.82 -1.45
CA VAL A 84 18.38 9.07 -0.92
C VAL A 84 18.10 10.09 -2.03
N GLN A 85 18.92 10.14 -3.08
CA GLN A 85 18.70 11.02 -4.22
C GLN A 85 17.38 10.68 -4.94
N TYR A 86 17.17 9.40 -5.30
CA TYR A 86 15.91 8.99 -5.93
C TYR A 86 14.70 9.28 -5.04
N LEU A 87 14.80 8.98 -3.73
CA LEU A 87 13.70 9.22 -2.79
C LEU A 87 13.38 10.70 -2.57
N LYS A 88 14.36 11.61 -2.68
CA LYS A 88 14.13 13.06 -2.66
C LYS A 88 13.31 13.53 -3.87
N ASP A 89 13.52 12.90 -5.02
CA ASP A 89 12.78 13.17 -6.25
C ASP A 89 11.40 12.43 -6.26
N GLN A 90 11.02 11.87 -5.11
CA GLN A 90 9.80 11.07 -4.96
C GLN A 90 9.73 9.92 -5.99
N THR A 91 10.86 9.33 -6.29
CA THR A 91 10.99 8.15 -7.13
C THR A 91 11.09 6.93 -6.22
N PRO A 92 10.09 6.03 -6.20
CA PRO A 92 10.15 4.79 -5.42
C PRO A 92 11.27 3.89 -5.93
N VAL A 93 11.87 3.15 -5.02
CA VAL A 93 13.01 2.27 -5.32
C VAL A 93 12.73 0.86 -4.85
N LEU A 94 12.91 -0.13 -5.73
CA LEU A 94 12.91 -1.54 -5.36
C LEU A 94 14.31 -1.94 -4.92
N LEU A 95 14.38 -2.68 -3.82
CA LEU A 95 15.61 -3.31 -3.34
C LEU A 95 15.40 -4.82 -3.28
N CYS A 96 16.40 -5.56 -3.74
CA CYS A 96 16.50 -6.98 -3.45
C CYS A 96 17.29 -7.15 -2.16
N VAL A 97 16.72 -7.81 -1.18
CA VAL A 97 17.25 -7.97 0.18
C VAL A 97 17.40 -9.45 0.53
N ASP A 98 17.90 -9.74 1.75
CA ASP A 98 18.13 -11.11 2.21
C ASP A 98 18.97 -11.94 1.22
N GLU A 99 20.15 -11.45 0.88
CA GLU A 99 21.04 -12.10 -0.09
C GLU A 99 20.34 -12.38 -1.44
N TRP A 100 19.61 -11.37 -1.94
CA TRP A 100 18.85 -11.37 -3.20
C TRP A 100 17.66 -12.34 -3.26
N THR A 101 17.11 -12.74 -2.16
CA THR A 101 15.98 -13.66 -2.14
C THR A 101 14.61 -12.99 -2.01
N HIS A 102 14.58 -11.68 -1.67
CA HIS A 102 13.33 -10.99 -1.39
C HIS A 102 13.31 -9.55 -1.92
N TRP A 103 12.14 -9.14 -2.49
CA TRP A 103 11.93 -7.81 -3.01
C TRP A 103 11.10 -6.94 -2.07
N ILE A 104 11.59 -5.73 -1.80
CA ILE A 104 10.90 -4.70 -1.03
C ILE A 104 10.83 -3.38 -1.80
N THR A 105 10.00 -2.45 -1.34
CA THR A 105 9.91 -1.10 -1.89
C THR A 105 10.30 -0.07 -0.85
N VAL A 106 11.19 0.86 -1.21
CA VAL A 106 11.51 2.02 -0.39
C VAL A 106 10.84 3.24 -1.00
N LEU A 107 10.02 3.94 -0.20
CA LEU A 107 9.19 5.05 -0.66
C LEU A 107 9.73 6.44 -0.28
N ARG A 108 10.41 6.54 0.87
CA ARG A 108 10.87 7.82 1.40
C ARG A 108 12.09 7.66 2.30
N SER A 109 12.90 8.72 2.33
CA SER A 109 13.95 8.92 3.33
C SER A 109 13.69 10.20 4.10
N GLU A 110 13.69 10.12 5.43
CA GLU A 110 13.43 11.25 6.34
C GLU A 110 14.23 11.04 7.63
N ASP A 111 15.06 12.02 8.04
CA ASP A 111 15.86 11.98 9.25
C ASP A 111 16.68 10.69 9.43
N ARG A 112 17.38 10.24 8.38
CA ARG A 112 18.14 8.99 8.31
C ARG A 112 17.30 7.72 8.52
N ARG A 113 15.99 7.83 8.42
CA ARG A 113 15.04 6.72 8.42
C ARG A 113 14.48 6.51 7.03
N PHE A 114 14.13 5.29 6.73
CA PHE A 114 13.59 4.87 5.44
C PHE A 114 12.21 4.27 5.65
N VAL A 115 11.26 4.73 4.89
CA VAL A 115 9.93 4.13 4.81
C VAL A 115 10.01 2.97 3.82
N VAL A 116 9.71 1.80 4.32
CA VAL A 116 9.79 0.54 3.57
C VAL A 116 8.41 -0.12 3.54
N VAL A 117 8.06 -0.66 2.39
CA VAL A 117 6.92 -1.56 2.21
C VAL A 117 7.47 -2.94 1.91
N ASP A 118 7.17 -3.87 2.79
CA ASP A 118 7.53 -5.27 2.67
C ASP A 118 6.26 -6.12 2.70
N SER A 119 5.96 -6.77 1.59
CA SER A 119 4.74 -7.58 1.48
C SER A 119 4.77 -8.88 2.29
N ASN A 120 5.92 -9.25 2.83
CA ASN A 120 6.08 -10.42 3.71
C ASN A 120 5.87 -10.07 5.20
N ASP A 121 5.87 -8.79 5.56
CA ASP A 121 5.62 -8.31 6.92
C ASP A 121 4.12 -8.06 7.20
N ASP A 122 3.72 -8.10 8.47
CA ASP A 122 2.43 -7.60 8.94
C ASP A 122 2.64 -6.75 10.21
N PRO A 123 2.53 -5.45 10.14
CA PRO A 123 2.08 -4.61 9.02
C PRO A 123 3.18 -4.40 7.95
N LEU A 124 2.75 -4.35 6.68
CA LEU A 124 3.64 -4.22 5.51
C LEU A 124 4.53 -2.96 5.55
N LEU A 125 3.96 -1.88 6.06
CA LEU A 125 4.66 -0.60 6.16
C LEU A 125 5.57 -0.60 7.38
N SER A 126 6.85 -0.30 7.19
CA SER A 126 7.83 -0.20 8.27
C SER A 126 8.74 1.01 8.13
N VAL A 127 9.39 1.37 9.23
CA VAL A 127 10.39 2.44 9.26
C VAL A 127 11.71 1.83 9.72
N ARG A 128 12.72 1.86 8.84
CA ARG A 128 14.04 1.29 9.11
C ARG A 128 15.09 2.40 9.25
N THR A 129 16.03 2.22 10.16
CA THR A 129 17.24 3.04 10.22
C THR A 129 18.24 2.62 9.15
N TRP A 130 19.21 3.47 8.83
CA TRP A 130 20.26 3.12 7.86
C TRP A 130 21.02 1.81 8.21
N PRO A 131 21.48 1.59 9.45
CA PRO A 131 22.14 0.33 9.78
C PRO A 131 21.25 -0.90 9.56
N GLN A 132 19.96 -0.81 9.89
CA GLN A 132 19.01 -1.90 9.66
C GLN A 132 18.83 -2.17 8.16
N LEU A 133 18.59 -1.13 7.37
CA LEU A 133 18.38 -1.27 5.93
C LEU A 133 19.66 -1.76 5.25
N ARG A 134 20.83 -1.20 5.59
CA ARG A 134 22.11 -1.60 5.02
C ARG A 134 22.41 -3.09 5.25
N ASN A 135 22.20 -3.59 6.47
CA ASN A 135 22.46 -4.99 6.80
C ASN A 135 21.50 -5.94 6.08
N TRP A 136 20.30 -5.49 5.80
CA TRP A 136 19.30 -6.27 5.10
C TRP A 136 19.51 -6.24 3.58
N TRP A 137 19.97 -5.12 3.03
CA TRP A 137 20.13 -4.89 1.59
C TRP A 137 21.43 -5.45 0.99
N ARG A 138 22.46 -5.67 1.77
CA ARG A 138 23.74 -6.20 1.28
C ARG A 138 23.57 -7.58 0.65
N TYR A 139 24.35 -7.82 -0.41
CA TYR A 139 24.52 -9.10 -1.07
C TYR A 139 26.00 -9.47 -1.13
N HIS A 140 26.37 -10.72 -0.80
CA HIS A 140 27.71 -11.24 -0.91
C HIS A 140 27.85 -12.04 -2.20
N ASP A 141 28.59 -11.51 -3.17
CA ASP A 141 28.75 -12.15 -4.49
C ASP A 141 29.75 -13.32 -4.40
N VAL A 142 29.27 -14.44 -3.89
CA VAL A 142 30.05 -15.68 -3.72
C VAL A 142 30.41 -16.34 -5.05
N ASP A 143 29.72 -16.00 -6.14
CA ASP A 143 30.02 -16.51 -7.48
C ASP A 143 31.28 -15.84 -8.03
N TYR A 144 31.55 -14.59 -7.63
CA TYR A 144 32.77 -13.87 -7.97
C TYR A 144 33.98 -14.36 -7.16
N SER A 145 33.83 -14.55 -5.86
CA SER A 145 34.87 -15.06 -4.95
C SER A 145 34.23 -15.77 -3.77
N LYS A 146 34.67 -16.99 -3.48
CA LYS A 146 34.17 -17.77 -2.34
C LYS A 146 34.87 -17.37 -1.01
N ASP A 147 36.15 -17.02 -1.08
CA ASP A 147 36.95 -16.74 0.11
C ASP A 147 36.79 -15.30 0.63
N ASP A 148 36.58 -14.34 -0.31
CA ASP A 148 36.36 -12.93 0.01
C ASP A 148 35.32 -12.34 -0.98
N PRO A 149 34.04 -12.64 -0.78
CA PRO A 149 32.99 -12.19 -1.69
C PRO A 149 32.79 -10.68 -1.59
N PRO A 150 32.80 -9.96 -2.73
CA PRO A 150 32.51 -8.54 -2.71
C PRO A 150 31.07 -8.30 -2.25
N VAL A 151 30.87 -7.25 -1.45
CA VAL A 151 29.55 -6.81 -1.03
C VAL A 151 28.95 -5.87 -2.07
N LEU A 152 27.75 -6.17 -2.51
CA LEU A 152 27.01 -5.39 -3.51
C LEU A 152 25.71 -4.85 -2.92
N TYR A 153 25.28 -3.71 -3.46
CA TYR A 153 24.02 -3.03 -3.15
C TYR A 153 23.34 -2.68 -4.47
N ASP A 154 22.32 -3.45 -4.83
CA ASP A 154 21.55 -3.23 -6.05
C ASP A 154 20.24 -2.52 -5.74
N LEU A 155 19.95 -1.49 -6.52
CA LEU A 155 18.68 -0.79 -6.46
C LEU A 155 18.06 -0.66 -7.85
N MET A 156 16.73 -0.65 -7.91
CA MET A 156 16.00 -0.36 -9.13
C MET A 156 15.03 0.80 -8.89
N ALA A 157 15.35 1.96 -9.47
CA ALA A 157 14.48 3.11 -9.40
C ALA A 157 13.30 2.96 -10.38
N VAL A 158 12.07 3.12 -9.88
CA VAL A 158 10.86 3.03 -10.71
C VAL A 158 10.56 4.40 -11.30
N THR A 159 10.98 4.63 -12.53
CA THR A 159 10.92 5.92 -13.20
C THR A 159 9.74 5.95 -14.18
N PRO A 160 8.72 6.81 -13.96
CA PRO A 160 7.58 6.89 -14.86
C PRO A 160 7.96 7.53 -16.20
N ARG A 161 7.48 6.97 -17.31
CA ARG A 161 7.59 7.50 -18.68
C ARG A 161 6.48 8.50 -19.01
N PHE A 162 5.52 8.64 -18.12
CA PHE A 162 4.40 9.59 -18.21
C PHE A 162 4.58 10.72 -17.20
N ARG A 163 3.87 11.82 -17.44
CA ARG A 163 3.80 12.90 -16.46
C ARG A 163 2.98 12.42 -15.25
N THR A 164 3.65 12.20 -14.12
CA THR A 164 2.98 11.87 -12.86
C THR A 164 2.10 13.04 -12.43
N THR A 165 0.81 12.79 -12.33
CA THR A 165 -0.17 13.78 -11.91
C THR A 165 -0.40 13.80 -10.41
N ILE A 166 -0.22 12.65 -9.76
CA ILE A 166 -0.25 12.49 -8.31
C ILE A 166 0.97 11.68 -7.86
N LYS A 167 1.47 11.98 -6.67
CA LYS A 167 2.48 11.18 -5.97
C LYS A 167 2.12 11.14 -4.49
N ALA A 168 2.19 9.97 -3.91
CA ALA A 168 1.92 9.81 -2.49
C ALA A 168 3.11 10.26 -1.64
N ASP A 169 2.84 11.04 -0.61
CA ASP A 169 3.81 11.39 0.42
C ASP A 169 3.64 10.48 1.65
N PHE A 170 4.29 9.34 1.64
CA PHE A 170 4.35 8.43 2.78
C PHE A 170 5.44 8.86 3.77
N SER A 171 5.23 9.98 4.49
CA SER A 171 6.14 10.41 5.56
C SER A 171 6.21 9.37 6.70
N VAL A 172 7.27 9.43 7.51
CA VAL A 172 7.43 8.56 8.68
C VAL A 172 6.22 8.65 9.62
N GLU A 173 5.64 9.84 9.77
CA GLU A 173 4.46 10.05 10.62
C GLU A 173 3.22 9.37 10.02
N ARG A 174 2.97 9.52 8.72
CA ARG A 174 1.86 8.85 8.03
C ARG A 174 1.95 7.34 8.11
N VAL A 175 3.16 6.79 7.96
CA VAL A 175 3.39 5.35 8.10
C VAL A 175 3.12 4.89 9.53
N LYS A 176 3.55 5.64 10.55
CA LYS A 176 3.19 5.33 11.93
C LYS A 176 1.69 5.34 12.18
N PHE A 177 0.96 6.24 11.53
CA PHE A 177 -0.51 6.28 11.61
C PHE A 177 -1.12 5.04 10.95
N LEU A 178 -0.73 4.68 9.72
CA LEU A 178 -1.24 3.51 9.00
C LEU A 178 -0.96 2.18 9.71
N ARG A 179 0.15 2.11 10.46
CA ARG A 179 0.52 0.90 11.23
C ARG A 179 -0.33 0.64 12.46
N ARG A 180 -1.14 1.59 12.91
CA ARG A 180 -2.00 1.38 14.07
C ARG A 180 -3.09 0.37 13.73
N PRO A 181 -3.40 -0.57 14.63
CA PRO A 181 -4.42 -1.61 14.38
C PRO A 181 -5.78 -1.04 13.95
N GLU A 182 -6.18 0.09 14.53
CA GLU A 182 -7.43 0.78 14.21
C GLU A 182 -7.49 1.33 12.77
N ASN A 183 -6.34 1.49 12.11
CA ASN A 183 -6.23 1.98 10.75
C ASN A 183 -5.94 0.87 9.72
N ARG A 184 -5.95 -0.41 10.16
CA ARG A 184 -5.70 -1.55 9.25
C ARG A 184 -6.67 -1.55 8.06
N ARG A 185 -7.94 -1.27 8.30
CA ARG A 185 -8.95 -1.19 7.25
C ARG A 185 -8.63 -0.12 6.21
N LEU A 186 -8.21 1.07 6.63
CA LEU A 186 -7.77 2.12 5.72
C LEU A 186 -6.62 1.62 4.81
N ALA A 187 -5.63 0.95 5.38
CA ALA A 187 -4.51 0.42 4.60
C ALA A 187 -4.97 -0.65 3.58
N LEU A 188 -5.87 -1.53 3.97
CA LEU A 188 -6.40 -2.59 3.10
C LEU A 188 -7.23 -2.03 1.93
N HIS A 189 -8.07 -1.02 2.17
CA HIS A 189 -8.93 -0.40 1.16
C HIS A 189 -8.31 0.86 0.53
N TRP A 190 -6.98 0.99 0.58
CA TRP A 190 -6.29 2.19 0.13
C TRP A 190 -6.62 2.60 -1.31
N ASN A 191 -6.62 1.63 -2.23
CA ASN A 191 -6.86 1.91 -3.64
C ASN A 191 -8.28 2.43 -3.89
N GLU A 192 -9.27 1.79 -3.27
CA GLU A 192 -10.67 2.19 -3.41
C GLU A 192 -10.88 3.63 -2.90
N TYR A 193 -10.28 3.98 -1.74
CA TYR A 193 -10.32 5.36 -1.25
C TYR A 193 -9.68 6.35 -2.22
N VAL A 194 -8.56 5.98 -2.86
CA VAL A 194 -7.90 6.86 -3.83
C VAL A 194 -8.74 7.01 -5.09
N GLU A 195 -9.25 5.92 -5.65
CA GLU A 195 -10.06 5.91 -6.86
C GLU A 195 -11.34 6.74 -6.66
N ASP A 196 -12.06 6.51 -5.57
CA ASP A 196 -13.26 7.29 -5.22
C ASP A 196 -12.97 8.79 -5.07
N LEU A 197 -11.86 9.14 -4.42
CA LEU A 197 -11.47 10.54 -4.28
C LEU A 197 -11.09 11.18 -5.62
N LEU A 198 -10.49 10.44 -6.54
CA LEU A 198 -10.12 10.96 -7.86
C LEU A 198 -11.32 11.23 -8.76
N GLU A 199 -12.47 10.62 -8.52
CA GLU A 199 -13.73 10.97 -9.19
C GLU A 199 -14.22 12.39 -8.79
N ILE A 200 -13.94 12.80 -7.55
CA ILE A 200 -14.36 14.09 -6.99
C ILE A 200 -13.28 15.16 -7.14
N CYS A 201 -12.04 14.79 -6.84
CA CYS A 201 -10.88 15.67 -6.78
C CYS A 201 -10.12 15.75 -8.10
N ARG A 202 -9.17 16.67 -8.12
CA ARG A 202 -8.13 16.73 -9.16
C ARG A 202 -6.75 16.58 -8.55
N PRO A 203 -5.79 16.02 -9.29
CA PRO A 203 -4.40 16.03 -8.87
C PRO A 203 -3.88 17.47 -8.70
N PRO A 204 -2.97 17.72 -7.76
CA PRO A 204 -2.42 19.06 -7.50
C PRO A 204 -1.61 19.61 -8.68
N SER A 205 -1.13 18.72 -9.56
CA SER A 205 -0.37 19.09 -10.77
C SER A 205 -1.23 19.64 -11.92
N VAL A 206 -2.54 19.52 -11.83
CA VAL A 206 -3.48 20.09 -12.82
C VAL A 206 -3.66 21.57 -12.51
N ARG A 207 -3.53 22.44 -13.53
CA ARG A 207 -3.83 23.86 -13.39
C ARG A 207 -5.30 24.05 -13.04
N ILE A 208 -5.57 24.52 -11.84
CA ILE A 208 -6.90 24.79 -11.32
C ILE A 208 -6.94 26.23 -10.86
N ALA A 209 -7.97 26.96 -11.29
CA ALA A 209 -8.25 28.28 -10.75
C ALA A 209 -8.77 28.12 -9.30
N GLN A 210 -8.12 28.80 -8.36
CA GLN A 210 -8.47 28.77 -6.93
C GLN A 210 -8.61 27.33 -6.39
N PRO A 211 -7.51 26.57 -6.29
CA PRO A 211 -7.54 25.22 -5.74
C PRO A 211 -7.84 25.27 -4.25
N LEU A 212 -8.78 24.40 -3.81
CA LEU A 212 -9.05 24.14 -2.41
C LEU A 212 -8.45 22.77 -2.04
N SER A 213 -7.65 22.70 -0.98
CA SER A 213 -7.19 21.41 -0.46
C SER A 213 -8.39 20.55 -0.05
N MET A 214 -8.47 19.32 -0.56
CA MET A 214 -9.55 18.40 -0.20
C MET A 214 -9.48 18.04 1.29
N GLY A 215 -8.30 17.85 1.86
CA GLY A 215 -8.16 17.58 3.28
C GLY A 215 -8.72 18.70 4.15
N GLU A 216 -8.43 19.96 3.82
CA GLU A 216 -8.98 21.13 4.52
C GLU A 216 -10.48 21.29 4.28
N PHE A 217 -10.95 20.98 3.06
CA PHE A 217 -12.37 20.99 2.73
C PHE A 217 -13.15 19.97 3.59
N LEU A 218 -12.67 18.74 3.67
CA LEU A 218 -13.24 17.70 4.54
C LEU A 218 -13.23 18.11 6.01
N ARG A 219 -12.12 18.69 6.50
CA ARG A 219 -12.02 19.16 7.87
C ARG A 219 -13.08 20.23 8.19
N ARG A 220 -13.28 21.19 7.29
CA ARG A 220 -14.25 22.29 7.49
C ARG A 220 -15.70 21.81 7.45
N HIS A 221 -15.99 20.81 6.63
CA HIS A 221 -17.34 20.32 6.40
C HIS A 221 -17.68 19.04 7.15
N ALA A 222 -16.77 18.53 7.99
CA ALA A 222 -16.92 17.23 8.67
C ALA A 222 -18.22 17.14 9.46
N GLU A 223 -18.55 18.16 10.28
CA GLU A 223 -19.77 18.17 11.09
C GLU A 223 -21.04 18.25 10.25
N LEU A 224 -21.02 19.04 9.16
CA LEU A 224 -22.13 19.12 8.22
C LEU A 224 -22.38 17.80 7.52
N LEU A 225 -21.33 17.16 6.99
CA LEU A 225 -21.41 15.85 6.33
C LEU A 225 -21.92 14.79 7.31
N MET A 226 -21.35 14.73 8.51
CA MET A 226 -21.73 13.78 9.53
C MET A 226 -23.23 13.93 9.91
N THR A 227 -23.68 15.16 10.17
CA THR A 227 -25.08 15.43 10.51
C THR A 227 -26.02 15.03 9.38
N ARG A 228 -25.67 15.31 8.12
CA ARG A 228 -26.49 14.98 6.96
C ARG A 228 -26.56 13.48 6.72
N VAL A 229 -25.44 12.78 6.75
CA VAL A 229 -25.39 11.33 6.55
C VAL A 229 -26.21 10.60 7.61
N VAL A 230 -26.00 10.94 8.90
CA VAL A 230 -26.76 10.34 10.02
C VAL A 230 -28.25 10.65 9.89
N TYR A 231 -28.62 11.85 9.51
CA TYR A 231 -30.03 12.22 9.32
C TYR A 231 -30.71 11.43 8.20
N TRP A 232 -30.03 11.25 7.06
CA TRP A 232 -30.62 10.54 5.92
C TRP A 232 -30.68 9.02 6.08
N HIS A 233 -29.72 8.47 6.81
CA HIS A 233 -29.59 7.02 6.95
C HIS A 233 -29.88 6.49 8.36
N GLY A 234 -30.49 7.30 9.24
CA GLY A 234 -31.06 7.00 10.55
C GLY A 234 -30.32 6.02 11.48
N ASP A 235 -29.86 4.92 10.91
CA ASP A 235 -29.20 3.83 11.60
C ASP A 235 -27.67 3.83 11.50
N VAL A 236 -27.07 4.76 10.75
CA VAL A 236 -25.62 4.80 10.59
C VAL A 236 -24.97 5.30 11.87
N ASN A 237 -23.99 4.57 12.35
CA ASN A 237 -23.23 4.95 13.53
C ASN A 237 -22.40 6.22 13.25
N ARG A 238 -22.55 7.25 14.11
CA ARG A 238 -21.81 8.51 14.01
C ARG A 238 -20.29 8.30 14.04
N ASP A 239 -19.79 7.36 14.84
CA ASP A 239 -18.38 7.05 14.95
C ASP A 239 -17.82 6.47 13.65
N GLU A 240 -18.63 5.66 12.95
CA GLU A 240 -18.29 5.10 11.64
C GLU A 240 -18.17 6.20 10.58
N VAL A 241 -19.14 7.12 10.53
CA VAL A 241 -19.07 8.28 9.63
C VAL A 241 -17.83 9.13 9.92
N ALA A 242 -17.53 9.36 11.19
CA ALA A 242 -16.34 10.10 11.62
C ALA A 242 -15.05 9.39 11.18
N ARG A 243 -15.02 8.06 11.26
CA ARG A 243 -13.89 7.24 10.79
C ARG A 243 -13.70 7.39 9.28
N VAL A 244 -14.77 7.22 8.50
CA VAL A 244 -14.71 7.37 7.03
C VAL A 244 -14.22 8.76 6.62
N LEU A 245 -14.74 9.81 7.24
CA LEU A 245 -14.30 11.19 6.97
C LEU A 245 -12.81 11.40 7.29
N ARG A 246 -12.32 10.83 8.39
CA ARG A 246 -10.90 10.85 8.76
C ARG A 246 -10.05 10.11 7.73
N ASP A 247 -10.50 8.94 7.26
CA ASP A 247 -9.79 8.10 6.31
C ASP A 247 -9.71 8.77 4.93
N LEU A 248 -10.82 9.30 4.40
CA LEU A 248 -10.85 10.10 3.17
C LEU A 248 -9.93 11.32 3.26
N ARG A 249 -9.94 12.01 4.41
CA ARG A 249 -9.07 13.15 4.65
C ARG A 249 -7.60 12.72 4.61
N PHE A 250 -7.23 11.64 5.29
CA PHE A 250 -5.86 11.14 5.35
C PHE A 250 -5.34 10.77 3.96
N VAL A 251 -6.13 10.06 3.17
CA VAL A 251 -5.78 9.69 1.78
C VAL A 251 -5.62 10.93 0.92
N SER A 252 -6.58 11.86 0.97
CA SER A 252 -6.52 13.10 0.17
C SER A 252 -5.31 13.96 0.49
N GLU A 253 -4.93 14.06 1.78
CA GLU A 253 -3.74 14.77 2.23
C GLU A 253 -2.45 14.06 1.81
N THR A 254 -2.47 12.72 1.75
CA THR A 254 -1.30 11.94 1.32
C THR A 254 -0.96 12.18 -0.15
N TYR A 255 -1.95 12.34 -1.01
CA TYR A 255 -1.76 12.67 -2.42
C TYR A 255 -1.86 14.16 -2.74
N GLY A 256 -2.12 15.00 -1.74
CA GLY A 256 -2.26 16.45 -1.94
C GLY A 256 -3.43 16.83 -2.84
N LEU A 257 -4.53 16.06 -2.82
CA LEU A 257 -5.68 16.27 -3.72
C LEU A 257 -6.36 17.61 -3.49
N VAL A 258 -6.85 18.21 -4.58
CA VAL A 258 -7.51 19.52 -4.58
C VAL A 258 -8.83 19.48 -5.33
N ILE A 259 -9.71 20.42 -5.02
CA ILE A 259 -10.95 20.69 -5.78
C ILE A 259 -10.94 22.12 -6.28
N PRO A 260 -11.51 22.41 -7.48
CA PRO A 260 -11.76 23.78 -7.90
C PRO A 260 -12.79 24.45 -6.97
N ALA A 261 -12.54 25.69 -6.55
CA ALA A 261 -13.48 26.42 -5.70
C ALA A 261 -14.89 26.50 -6.31
N SER A 262 -14.97 26.60 -7.64
CA SER A 262 -16.24 26.61 -8.40
C SER A 262 -17.03 25.30 -8.29
N MET A 263 -16.37 24.18 -7.94
CA MET A 263 -16.99 22.86 -7.80
C MET A 263 -17.31 22.50 -6.35
N SER A 264 -17.07 23.40 -5.38
CA SER A 264 -17.21 23.10 -3.95
C SER A 264 -18.58 22.56 -3.54
N ARG A 265 -19.67 23.09 -4.10
CA ARG A 265 -21.04 22.60 -3.84
C ARG A 265 -21.28 21.19 -4.34
N ARG A 266 -20.79 20.89 -5.56
CA ARG A 266 -20.86 19.55 -6.14
C ARG A 266 -20.02 18.57 -5.34
N ALA A 267 -18.77 18.91 -5.03
CA ALA A 267 -17.91 18.09 -4.22
C ALA A 267 -18.50 17.76 -2.84
N LEU A 268 -19.22 18.71 -2.21
CA LEU A 268 -19.90 18.47 -0.94
C LEU A 268 -21.02 17.42 -1.08
N ALA A 269 -21.80 17.46 -2.19
CA ALA A 269 -22.84 16.48 -2.46
C ALA A 269 -22.23 15.09 -2.76
N ASP A 270 -21.22 15.04 -3.63
CA ASP A 270 -20.54 13.80 -4.01
C ASP A 270 -19.88 13.15 -2.78
N LEU A 271 -19.27 13.94 -1.90
CA LEU A 271 -18.70 13.47 -0.61
C LEU A 271 -19.78 12.94 0.33
N ALA A 272 -20.96 13.57 0.40
CA ALA A 272 -22.05 13.07 1.25
C ALA A 272 -22.53 11.68 0.79
N ILE A 273 -22.60 11.46 -0.53
CA ILE A 273 -22.92 10.16 -1.12
C ILE A 273 -21.80 9.16 -0.80
N LEU A 274 -20.55 9.51 -1.07
CA LEU A 274 -19.40 8.64 -0.85
C LEU A 274 -19.27 8.21 0.62
N VAL A 275 -19.39 9.16 1.55
CA VAL A 275 -19.35 8.88 3.00
C VAL A 275 -20.50 7.97 3.41
N SER A 276 -21.70 8.17 2.83
CA SER A 276 -22.84 7.30 3.08
C SER A 276 -22.58 5.86 2.62
N LEU A 277 -22.06 5.69 1.40
CA LEU A 277 -21.73 4.37 0.86
C LEU A 277 -20.74 3.63 1.74
N TRP A 278 -19.64 4.29 2.11
CA TRP A 278 -18.61 3.70 2.98
C TRP A 278 -19.11 3.39 4.39
N ALA A 279 -19.92 4.29 4.99
CA ALA A 279 -20.43 4.09 6.35
C ALA A 279 -21.55 3.03 6.40
N CYS A 280 -22.29 2.81 5.30
CA CYS A 280 -23.30 1.77 5.20
C CYS A 280 -22.72 0.41 4.79
N ALA A 281 -21.60 0.38 4.08
CA ALA A 281 -20.96 -0.85 3.59
C ALA A 281 -20.68 -1.87 4.71
N ASP A 282 -20.31 -1.40 5.88
CA ASP A 282 -20.06 -2.25 7.05
C ASP A 282 -21.29 -3.01 7.55
N ARG A 283 -22.51 -2.56 7.23
CA ARG A 283 -23.73 -3.22 7.71
C ARG A 283 -24.32 -4.25 6.76
N GLY A 284 -24.09 -4.10 5.46
CA GLY A 284 -24.74 -4.92 4.44
C GLY A 284 -23.80 -5.76 3.59
N VAL A 285 -22.54 -5.34 3.47
CA VAL A 285 -21.59 -5.91 2.53
C VAL A 285 -20.66 -6.91 3.21
N ASP A 286 -20.40 -6.81 4.51
CA ASP A 286 -19.66 -7.83 5.26
C ASP A 286 -20.33 -9.21 5.20
N GLY A 287 -21.66 -9.26 5.06
CA GLY A 287 -22.39 -10.51 4.81
C GLY A 287 -22.17 -11.09 3.42
N MET A 288 -21.85 -10.27 2.41
CA MET A 288 -21.63 -10.73 1.04
C MET A 288 -20.17 -10.97 0.69
N PHE A 289 -19.23 -10.26 1.32
CA PHE A 289 -17.79 -10.37 1.04
C PHE A 289 -16.98 -10.99 2.18
N GLY A 290 -17.52 -11.06 3.39
CA GLY A 290 -16.88 -11.64 4.59
C GLY A 290 -16.83 -13.17 4.64
N ALA A 291 -17.41 -13.88 3.65
CA ALA A 291 -17.50 -15.35 3.66
C ALA A 291 -16.19 -16.08 3.31
N HIS A 292 -15.10 -15.39 3.01
CA HIS A 292 -13.85 -16.02 2.58
C HIS A 292 -12.66 -15.91 3.55
N GLY A 293 -12.88 -15.60 4.83
CA GLY A 293 -11.76 -15.43 5.77
C GLY A 293 -11.94 -15.91 7.21
N ALA A 294 -13.11 -16.42 7.60
CA ALA A 294 -13.32 -16.91 8.95
C ALA A 294 -13.48 -18.44 8.97
N THR A 295 -12.38 -19.18 9.01
CA THR A 295 -12.41 -20.54 9.54
C THR A 295 -12.72 -20.44 11.02
N SER A 296 -13.98 -20.67 11.36
CA SER A 296 -14.44 -20.83 12.73
C SER A 296 -13.69 -22.01 13.37
N HIS A 297 -12.81 -21.72 14.30
CA HIS A 297 -12.37 -22.74 15.25
C HIS A 297 -13.57 -23.10 16.12
N GLY A 298 -14.24 -24.16 15.72
CA GLY A 298 -15.30 -24.78 16.47
C GLY A 298 -14.77 -25.26 17.82
N ASN A 299 -15.27 -24.63 18.87
CA ASN A 299 -15.09 -25.04 20.25
C ASN A 299 -15.83 -26.37 20.49
N GLY A 300 -15.12 -27.49 20.33
CA GLY A 300 -15.60 -28.82 20.64
C GLY A 300 -15.81 -28.98 22.14
N ARG A 301 -17.02 -28.71 22.61
CA ARG A 301 -17.47 -29.13 23.95
C ARG A 301 -17.37 -30.65 24.06
N LYS A 302 -16.40 -31.14 24.80
CA LYS A 302 -16.38 -32.53 25.30
C LYS A 302 -17.59 -32.75 26.20
N ARG A 303 -18.56 -33.52 25.73
CA ARG A 303 -19.57 -34.14 26.56
C ARG A 303 -18.97 -35.38 27.23
N ASN A 304 -18.77 -35.30 28.55
CA ASN A 304 -18.57 -36.45 29.42
C ASN A 304 -19.83 -37.33 29.41
N GLY A 305 -19.72 -38.51 28.81
CA GLY A 305 -20.67 -39.58 28.93
C GLY A 305 -20.08 -40.70 29.80
N ARG A 306 -20.50 -40.76 31.06
CA ARG A 306 -20.35 -41.95 31.91
C ARG A 306 -21.22 -43.07 31.34
N ALA A 307 -20.68 -44.23 31.14
CA ALA A 307 -21.44 -45.45 31.15
C ALA A 307 -20.63 -46.59 31.77
N ASN A 308 -21.17 -47.03 32.84
CA ASN A 308 -20.89 -48.26 33.61
C ASN A 308 -21.02 -49.53 32.77
N GLY A 309 -20.28 -50.54 33.15
CA GLY A 309 -20.89 -51.89 33.13
C GLY A 309 -20.02 -53.01 32.59
N ARG A 310 -19.29 -53.66 33.47
CA ARG A 310 -19.31 -55.11 33.80
C ARG A 310 -19.06 -56.16 32.68
N ARG A 311 -18.02 -56.98 33.00
CA ARG A 311 -17.93 -58.48 32.93
C ARG A 311 -17.98 -59.14 31.54
N HIS A 312 -16.95 -59.78 31.12
CA HIS A 312 -16.43 -61.13 31.45
C HIS A 312 -14.98 -61.24 30.95
#